data_c7d71e5fb1050e2f416ad1a669e6effe
#
_entry.id   c7d71e5fb1050e2f416ad1a669e6effe
#
_cell.length_a   1.000
_cell.length_b   1.000
_cell.length_c   1.000
_cell.angle_alpha   90.00
_cell.angle_beta   90.00
_cell.angle_gamma   90.00
#
_symmetry.space_group_name_H-M   'P 1'
#
loop_
_entity.id
_entity.type
_entity.pdbx_description
1 polymer ?
#
loop_
_entity_poly.entity_id
_entity_poly.type
_entity_poly.pdbx_seq_one_letter_code
_entity_poly.pdbx_strand_id
1 'polypeptide(L)'
;MSGKASYLKVTSLIVKEKIFSTRMLLMFPILLLFIPGMAWGFSDPDIILPGGHSPETPMEVLFYSSLGIVFGGTMCAVLMAFDGVSKERASGVLEVKLAQPMSRLNQTLALVHGTSIAVIIPVTILVLISAFIIRYRMGVWPE
;
A
#
# COMPACT_ATOMS: atom_id res chain seq x y z
N MET A 1 5.42 -21.16 -24.43
CA MET A 1 4.27 -20.47 -23.81
C MET A 1 4.09 -20.73 -22.29
N SER A 2 4.78 -21.70 -21.71
CA SER A 2 4.68 -22.11 -20.30
C SER A 2 5.19 -21.07 -19.28
N GLY A 3 6.21 -20.27 -19.59
CA GLY A 3 6.86 -19.38 -18.62
C GLY A 3 6.02 -18.18 -18.16
N LYS A 4 5.18 -17.59 -19.03
CA LYS A 4 4.32 -16.45 -18.67
C LYS A 4 3.17 -16.86 -17.73
N ALA A 5 2.56 -18.02 -17.96
CA ALA A 5 1.51 -18.54 -17.10
C ALA A 5 2.05 -18.89 -15.70
N SER A 6 3.27 -19.41 -15.62
CA SER A 6 3.96 -19.68 -14.34
C SER A 6 4.26 -18.40 -13.58
N TYR A 7 4.77 -17.35 -14.25
CA TYR A 7 5.06 -16.04 -13.68
C TYR A 7 3.80 -15.40 -13.03
N LEU A 8 2.70 -15.31 -13.77
CA LEU A 8 1.46 -14.73 -13.26
C LEU A 8 0.90 -15.49 -12.05
N LYS A 9 0.96 -16.83 -12.07
CA LYS A 9 0.57 -17.65 -10.93
C LYS A 9 1.41 -17.34 -9.69
N VAL A 10 2.73 -17.29 -9.83
CA VAL A 10 3.64 -17.00 -8.71
C VAL A 10 3.39 -15.60 -8.17
N THR A 11 3.26 -14.59 -9.03
CA THR A 11 2.94 -13.21 -8.62
C THR A 11 1.63 -13.16 -7.85
N SER A 12 0.57 -13.79 -8.34
CA SER A 12 -0.74 -13.80 -7.69
C SER A 12 -0.72 -14.50 -6.32
N LEU A 13 0.04 -15.57 -6.17
CA LEU A 13 0.24 -16.23 -4.89
C LEU A 13 0.98 -15.32 -3.90
N ILE A 14 2.03 -14.62 -4.34
CA ILE A 14 2.75 -13.65 -3.50
C ILE A 14 1.83 -12.52 -3.07
N VAL A 15 1.02 -11.96 -3.97
CA VAL A 15 0.03 -10.92 -3.64
C VAL A 15 -0.90 -11.40 -2.54
N LYS A 16 -1.48 -12.58 -2.71
CA LYS A 16 -2.41 -13.16 -1.73
C LYS A 16 -1.73 -13.38 -0.38
N GLU A 17 -0.55 -13.98 -0.37
CA GLU A 17 0.22 -14.23 0.85
C GLU A 17 0.56 -12.93 1.58
N LYS A 18 0.97 -11.89 0.86
CA LYS A 18 1.36 -10.60 1.45
C LYS A 18 0.17 -9.81 1.97
N ILE A 19 -0.95 -9.75 1.24
CA ILE A 19 -2.17 -9.06 1.70
C ILE A 19 -2.71 -9.68 2.99
N PHE A 20 -2.71 -11.01 3.10
CA PHE A 20 -3.20 -11.72 4.29
C PHE A 20 -2.10 -12.02 5.32
N SER A 21 -0.94 -11.37 5.20
CA SER A 21 0.14 -11.55 6.18
C SER A 21 -0.15 -10.81 7.48
N THR A 22 0.39 -11.34 8.59
CA THR A 22 0.34 -10.68 9.91
C THR A 22 0.89 -9.25 9.87
N ARG A 23 1.89 -8.99 9.01
CA ARG A 23 2.46 -7.65 8.83
C ARG A 23 1.46 -6.68 8.22
N MET A 24 0.73 -7.10 7.18
CA MET A 24 -0.33 -6.27 6.61
C MET A 24 -1.44 -6.01 7.61
N LEU A 25 -1.81 -7.03 8.41
CA LEU A 25 -2.80 -6.88 9.47
C LEU A 25 -2.37 -5.83 10.51
N LEU A 26 -1.09 -5.80 10.90
CA LEU A 26 -0.54 -4.80 11.81
C LEU A 26 -0.42 -3.40 11.18
N MET A 27 -0.12 -3.34 9.87
CA MET A 27 0.01 -2.07 9.15
C MET A 27 -1.33 -1.46 8.77
N PHE A 28 -2.38 -2.25 8.63
CA PHE A 28 -3.68 -1.77 8.18
C PHE A 28 -4.30 -0.68 9.08
N PRO A 29 -4.29 -0.81 10.44
CA PRO A 29 -4.72 0.27 11.32
C PRO A 29 -3.90 1.56 11.17
N ILE A 30 -2.60 1.42 10.93
CA ILE A 30 -1.70 2.56 10.72
C ILE A 30 -2.06 3.26 9.40
N LEU A 31 -2.25 2.50 8.31
CA LEU A 31 -2.70 3.04 7.04
C LEU A 31 -4.07 3.71 7.14
N LEU A 32 -5.00 3.13 7.91
CA LEU A 32 -6.30 3.73 8.20
C LEU A 32 -6.19 5.07 8.93
N LEU A 33 -5.27 5.19 9.88
CA LEU A 33 -5.02 6.44 10.58
C LEU A 33 -4.41 7.50 9.66
N PHE A 34 -3.38 7.12 8.89
CA PHE A 34 -2.63 8.06 8.05
C PHE A 34 -3.37 8.47 6.78
N ILE A 35 -4.14 7.60 6.15
CA ILE A 35 -4.78 7.90 4.86
C ILE A 35 -6.20 8.48 5.07
N PRO A 36 -7.23 7.71 5.43
CA PRO A 36 -8.54 8.28 5.63
C PRO A 36 -8.66 9.09 6.93
N GLY A 37 -7.86 8.81 7.96
CA GLY A 37 -7.84 9.59 9.20
C GLY A 37 -7.36 11.02 8.98
N MET A 38 -6.32 11.24 8.17
CA MET A 38 -5.88 12.58 7.79
C MET A 38 -6.92 13.28 6.91
N ALA A 39 -7.55 12.56 5.97
CA ALA A 39 -8.62 13.14 5.16
C ALA A 39 -9.81 13.60 6.03
N TRP A 40 -10.18 12.81 7.02
CA TRP A 40 -11.21 13.18 7.99
C TRP A 40 -10.80 14.42 8.80
N GLY A 41 -9.57 14.45 9.35
CA GLY A 41 -9.07 15.58 10.14
C GLY A 41 -9.00 16.87 9.33
N PHE A 42 -8.40 16.84 8.13
CA PHE A 42 -8.27 18.03 7.28
C PHE A 42 -9.58 18.50 6.63
N SER A 43 -10.62 17.69 6.64
CA SER A 43 -11.96 18.09 6.22
C SER A 43 -12.75 18.83 7.32
N ASP A 44 -12.16 19.05 8.49
CA ASP A 44 -12.78 19.80 9.56
C ASP A 44 -12.66 21.31 9.27
N PRO A 45 -13.77 22.08 9.26
CA PRO A 45 -13.73 23.50 8.96
C PRO A 45 -12.98 24.33 10.01
N ASP A 46 -12.84 23.81 11.24
CA ASP A 46 -12.18 24.50 12.34
C ASP A 46 -10.66 24.18 12.41
N ILE A 47 -10.16 23.34 11.51
CA ILE A 47 -8.74 22.98 11.52
C ILE A 47 -7.88 24.14 11.00
N ILE A 48 -6.87 24.48 11.78
CA ILE A 48 -5.84 25.46 11.40
C ILE A 48 -4.52 24.73 11.24
N LEU A 49 -3.97 24.76 10.04
CA LEU A 49 -2.66 24.19 9.74
C LEU A 49 -1.53 25.05 10.27
N PRO A 50 -0.32 24.49 10.45
CA PRO A 50 0.86 25.29 10.73
C PRO A 50 1.05 26.37 9.65
N GLY A 51 1.05 27.64 10.05
CA GLY A 51 1.04 28.79 9.13
C GLY A 51 -0.28 29.55 9.08
N GLY A 52 -1.32 29.13 9.83
CA GLY A 52 -2.58 29.85 9.97
C GLY A 52 -3.54 29.69 8.78
N HIS A 53 -3.30 28.72 7.91
CA HIS A 53 -4.15 28.39 6.76
C HIS A 53 -5.12 27.25 7.12
N SER A 54 -6.37 27.37 6.67
CA SER A 54 -7.35 26.29 6.76
C SER A 54 -7.66 25.79 5.35
N PRO A 55 -7.73 24.45 5.12
CA PRO A 55 -8.09 23.94 3.80
C PRO A 55 -9.52 24.32 3.43
N GLU A 56 -9.69 25.07 2.35
CA GLU A 56 -11.01 25.59 1.92
C GLU A 56 -11.62 24.71 0.81
N THR A 57 -10.77 24.01 0.05
CA THR A 57 -11.23 23.20 -1.08
C THR A 57 -11.01 21.71 -0.86
N PRO A 58 -11.87 20.83 -1.43
CA PRO A 58 -11.66 19.38 -1.38
C PRO A 58 -10.31 18.94 -1.94
N MET A 59 -9.78 19.67 -2.94
CA MET A 59 -8.46 19.37 -3.54
C MET A 59 -7.32 19.67 -2.56
N GLU A 60 -7.42 20.78 -1.79
CA GLU A 60 -6.43 21.06 -0.74
C GLU A 60 -6.42 19.99 0.34
N VAL A 61 -7.60 19.56 0.80
CA VAL A 61 -7.71 18.46 1.76
C VAL A 61 -7.06 17.19 1.21
N LEU A 62 -7.29 16.86 -0.06
CA LEU A 62 -6.68 15.71 -0.70
C LEU A 62 -5.16 15.89 -0.80
N PHE A 63 -4.69 17.08 -1.13
CA PHE A 63 -3.26 17.40 -1.20
C PHE A 63 -2.57 17.20 0.15
N TYR A 64 -3.11 17.75 1.23
CA TYR A 64 -2.55 17.55 2.58
C TYR A 64 -2.63 16.10 3.03
N SER A 65 -3.73 15.42 2.71
CA SER A 65 -3.89 13.98 2.99
C SER A 65 -2.90 13.12 2.19
N SER A 66 -2.39 13.59 1.06
CA SER A 66 -1.40 12.89 0.24
C SER A 66 -0.08 12.65 0.98
N LEU A 67 0.26 13.51 1.95
CA LEU A 67 1.41 13.28 2.83
C LEU A 67 1.24 12.00 3.65
N GLY A 68 0.04 11.72 4.13
CA GLY A 68 -0.29 10.46 4.80
C GLY A 68 -0.17 9.24 3.87
N ILE A 69 -0.55 9.40 2.60
CA ILE A 69 -0.41 8.34 1.58
C ILE A 69 1.07 8.04 1.34
N VAL A 70 1.88 9.09 1.13
CA VAL A 70 3.32 8.93 0.88
C VAL A 70 4.00 8.30 2.10
N PHE A 71 3.77 8.84 3.30
CA PHE A 71 4.40 8.34 4.52
C PHE A 71 3.93 6.94 4.90
N GLY A 72 2.62 6.72 5.02
CA GLY A 72 2.04 5.43 5.38
C GLY A 72 2.29 4.36 4.32
N GLY A 73 2.14 4.71 3.03
CA GLY A 73 2.41 3.81 1.91
C GLY A 73 3.87 3.39 1.83
N THR A 74 4.80 4.33 1.99
CA THR A 74 6.24 4.05 2.00
C THR A 74 6.62 3.17 3.19
N MET A 75 6.14 3.48 4.38
CA MET A 75 6.38 2.68 5.58
C MET A 75 5.86 1.24 5.41
N CYS A 76 4.65 1.09 4.85
CA CYS A 76 4.08 -0.21 4.53
C CYS A 76 4.93 -0.97 3.50
N ALA A 77 5.36 -0.31 2.43
CA ALA A 77 6.20 -0.93 1.39
C ALA A 77 7.53 -1.43 1.95
N VAL A 78 8.21 -0.62 2.77
CA VAL A 78 9.47 -0.99 3.43
C VAL A 78 9.27 -2.21 4.34
N LEU A 79 8.25 -2.20 5.21
CA LEU A 79 7.97 -3.31 6.13
C LEU A 79 7.55 -4.58 5.41
N MET A 80 6.87 -4.47 4.27
CA MET A 80 6.49 -5.63 3.45
C MET A 80 7.67 -6.20 2.65
N ALA A 81 8.61 -5.35 2.24
CA ALA A 81 9.83 -5.79 1.53
C ALA A 81 10.89 -6.32 2.50
N PHE A 82 10.94 -5.78 3.72
CA PHE A 82 11.91 -6.15 4.73
C PHE A 82 11.79 -7.63 5.10
N ASP A 83 12.91 -8.32 5.23
CA ASP A 83 13.01 -9.75 5.55
C ASP A 83 12.52 -10.76 4.47
N GLY A 84 12.03 -10.30 3.32
CA GLY A 84 11.55 -11.23 2.30
C GLY A 84 12.60 -12.26 1.90
N VAL A 85 13.82 -11.81 1.64
CA VAL A 85 14.94 -12.67 1.21
C VAL A 85 15.62 -13.38 2.39
N SER A 86 15.84 -12.68 3.50
CA SER A 86 16.52 -13.24 4.66
C SER A 86 15.72 -14.35 5.34
N LYS A 87 14.40 -14.20 5.40
CA LYS A 87 13.52 -15.21 5.96
C LYS A 87 13.41 -16.46 5.10
N GLU A 88 13.37 -16.30 3.78
CA GLU A 88 13.40 -17.40 2.82
C GLU A 88 14.74 -18.16 2.86
N ARG A 89 15.83 -17.43 3.07
CA ARG A 89 17.18 -18.02 3.24
C ARG A 89 17.28 -18.82 4.54
N ALA A 90 16.80 -18.26 5.66
CA ALA A 90 16.86 -18.91 6.95
C ALA A 90 15.97 -20.17 7.05
N SER A 91 14.86 -20.21 6.28
CA SER A 91 13.94 -21.35 6.26
C SER A 91 14.28 -22.44 5.24
N GLY A 92 15.36 -22.28 4.44
CA GLY A 92 15.71 -23.21 3.35
C GLY A 92 14.76 -23.16 2.14
N VAL A 93 13.70 -22.37 2.21
CA VAL A 93 12.70 -22.21 1.12
C VAL A 93 13.36 -21.59 -0.12
N LEU A 94 14.40 -20.79 0.06
CA LEU A 94 15.13 -20.18 -1.04
C LEU A 94 15.78 -21.26 -1.96
N GLU A 95 16.33 -22.33 -1.38
CA GLU A 95 16.95 -23.43 -2.14
C GLU A 95 15.90 -24.18 -2.96
N VAL A 96 14.73 -24.43 -2.39
CA VAL A 96 13.59 -25.06 -3.09
C VAL A 96 13.06 -24.16 -4.22
N LYS A 97 12.99 -22.84 -3.99
CA LYS A 97 12.61 -21.88 -5.04
C LYS A 97 13.64 -21.81 -6.16
N LEU A 98 14.92 -21.89 -5.84
CA LEU A 98 16.01 -21.90 -6.84
C LEU A 98 16.04 -23.18 -7.68
N ALA A 99 15.49 -24.28 -7.18
CA ALA A 99 15.34 -25.54 -7.90
C ALA A 99 14.14 -25.56 -8.87
N GLN A 100 13.28 -24.55 -8.84
CA GLN A 100 12.12 -24.48 -9.76
C GLN A 100 12.55 -24.13 -11.19
N PRO A 101 11.83 -24.60 -12.22
CA PRO A 101 12.17 -24.38 -13.64
C PRO A 101 11.81 -22.95 -14.11
N MET A 102 12.07 -21.95 -13.29
CA MET A 102 11.85 -20.54 -13.57
C MET A 102 13.16 -19.77 -13.44
N SER A 103 13.44 -18.84 -14.37
CA SER A 103 14.66 -18.05 -14.31
C SER A 103 14.71 -17.20 -13.03
N ARG A 104 15.91 -17.01 -12.48
CA ARG A 104 16.12 -16.17 -11.28
C ARG A 104 15.56 -14.76 -11.44
N LEU A 105 15.71 -14.17 -12.63
CA LEU A 105 15.17 -12.86 -12.97
C LEU A 105 13.64 -12.84 -12.82
N ASN A 106 12.94 -13.83 -13.39
CA ASN A 106 11.50 -13.91 -13.30
C ASN A 106 11.00 -14.13 -11.87
N GLN A 107 11.74 -14.86 -11.04
CA GLN A 107 11.42 -15.04 -9.62
C GLN A 107 11.54 -13.70 -8.86
N THR A 108 12.65 -12.99 -9.08
CA THR A 108 12.86 -11.67 -8.45
C THR A 108 11.80 -10.65 -8.89
N LEU A 109 11.51 -10.60 -10.20
CA LEU A 109 10.47 -9.72 -10.73
C LEU A 109 9.07 -10.09 -10.18
N ALA A 110 8.76 -11.37 -10.06
CA ALA A 110 7.50 -11.81 -9.46
C ALA A 110 7.38 -11.39 -7.98
N LEU A 111 8.49 -11.45 -7.22
CA LEU A 111 8.53 -11.00 -5.84
C LEU A 111 8.33 -9.48 -5.74
N VAL A 112 9.05 -8.69 -6.54
CA VAL A 112 8.94 -7.23 -6.55
C VAL A 112 7.52 -6.82 -6.96
N HIS A 113 7.02 -7.31 -8.10
CA HIS A 113 5.68 -6.97 -8.57
C HIS A 113 4.59 -7.45 -7.61
N GLY A 114 4.73 -8.67 -7.08
CA GLY A 114 3.76 -9.22 -6.11
C GLY A 114 3.70 -8.38 -4.83
N THR A 115 4.84 -7.97 -4.29
CA THR A 115 4.91 -7.11 -3.10
C THR A 115 4.36 -5.71 -3.40
N SER A 116 4.72 -5.12 -4.54
CA SER A 116 4.21 -3.80 -4.93
C SER A 116 2.68 -3.79 -5.08
N ILE A 117 2.12 -4.77 -5.78
CA ILE A 117 0.67 -4.90 -5.96
C ILE A 117 -0.02 -5.10 -4.60
N ALA A 118 0.57 -5.90 -3.71
CA ALA A 118 0.03 -6.14 -2.37
C ALA A 118 -0.06 -4.88 -1.50
N VAL A 119 0.80 -3.87 -1.74
CA VAL A 119 0.74 -2.57 -1.07
C VAL A 119 -0.20 -1.60 -1.81
N ILE A 120 -0.13 -1.56 -3.14
CA ILE A 120 -0.93 -0.65 -3.97
C ILE A 120 -2.43 -0.90 -3.78
N ILE A 121 -2.87 -2.15 -3.74
CA ILE A 121 -4.30 -2.47 -3.60
C ILE A 121 -4.93 -1.85 -2.35
N PRO A 122 -4.45 -2.13 -1.11
CA PRO A 122 -5.06 -1.54 0.09
C PRO A 122 -4.90 -0.02 0.14
N VAL A 123 -3.77 0.53 -0.29
CA VAL A 123 -3.58 1.99 -0.34
C VAL A 123 -4.58 2.64 -1.29
N THR A 124 -4.80 2.08 -2.49
CA THR A 124 -5.80 2.60 -3.44
C THR A 124 -7.21 2.56 -2.85
N ILE A 125 -7.59 1.48 -2.18
CA ILE A 125 -8.89 1.38 -1.51
C ILE A 125 -9.04 2.47 -0.45
N LEU A 126 -8.01 2.70 0.38
CA LEU A 126 -8.03 3.72 1.42
C LEU A 126 -8.08 5.16 0.84
N VAL A 127 -7.41 5.40 -0.29
CA VAL A 127 -7.50 6.68 -1.02
C VAL A 127 -8.92 6.92 -1.54
N LEU A 128 -9.55 5.90 -2.10
CA LEU A 128 -10.96 6.00 -2.53
C LEU A 128 -11.88 6.28 -1.34
N ILE A 129 -11.67 5.61 -0.21
CA ILE A 129 -12.40 5.89 1.04
C ILE A 129 -12.18 7.35 1.46
N SER A 130 -10.96 7.87 1.38
CA SER A 130 -10.64 9.27 1.69
C SER A 130 -11.41 10.24 0.79
N ALA A 131 -11.51 9.96 -0.51
CA ALA A 131 -12.29 10.79 -1.43
C ALA A 131 -13.80 10.80 -1.05
N PHE A 132 -14.36 9.66 -0.63
CA PHE A 132 -15.73 9.60 -0.12
C PHE A 132 -15.90 10.36 1.20
N ILE A 133 -14.92 10.33 2.10
CA ILE A 133 -14.92 11.09 3.35
C ILE A 133 -14.94 12.59 3.03
N ILE A 134 -14.06 13.05 2.15
CA ILE A 134 -14.01 14.45 1.72
C ILE A 134 -15.36 14.88 1.12
N ARG A 135 -15.91 14.08 0.22
CA ARG A 135 -17.25 14.30 -0.36
C ARG A 135 -18.33 14.42 0.70
N TYR A 136 -18.32 13.53 1.69
CA TYR A 136 -19.31 13.52 2.77
C TYR A 136 -19.22 14.77 3.66
N ARG A 137 -18.00 15.19 4.00
CA ARG A 137 -17.73 16.32 4.91
C ARG A 137 -17.89 17.69 4.24
N MET A 138 -17.38 17.81 3.02
CA MET A 138 -17.34 19.09 2.29
C MET A 138 -18.47 19.27 1.26
N GLY A 139 -19.24 18.22 0.99
CA GLY A 139 -20.37 18.26 0.04
C GLY A 139 -19.98 18.23 -1.45
N VAL A 140 -18.70 18.34 -1.79
CA VAL A 140 -18.17 18.40 -3.18
C VAL A 140 -17.08 17.35 -3.36
N TRP A 141 -16.95 16.82 -4.59
CA TRP A 141 -15.85 15.91 -4.93
C TRP A 141 -14.53 16.65 -5.07
N PRO A 142 -13.40 16.04 -4.72
CA PRO A 142 -12.08 16.54 -5.11
C PRO A 142 -11.91 16.37 -6.63
N GLU A 143 -11.95 17.48 -7.37
CA GLU A 143 -11.79 17.54 -8.83
C GLU A 143 -10.36 17.92 -9.20
#